data_ba852da172f1772e1eb3fb81a13a2017
#
_entry.id   ba852da172f1772e1eb3fb81a13a2017
#
_cell.length_a   1.000
_cell.length_b   1.000
_cell.length_c   1.000
_cell.angle_alpha   90.00
_cell.angle_beta   90.00
_cell.angle_gamma   90.00
#
_symmetry.space_group_name_H-M   'P 1'
#
loop_
_entity.id
_entity.type
_entity.pdbx_description
1 polymer ?
#
loop_
_entity_poly.entity_id
_entity_poly.type
_entity_poly.pdbx_seq_one_letter_code
_entity_poly.pdbx_strand_id
1 'polypeptide(L)'
;QPAEVRINPRTGSIVFSATTNGNGELIRERFRGVVESPQALGVMLFTIFMLASLAQLVVGKLLDRYPLKKIYLPILFMQVPLLLLASQSYGWMLYVAAVGYMLFVFGAIPFTDSMIVKYIDDRMRSRVTGMRLAVGLGLSSLVVATLGPSVKAAGFTTLLIALAGVAACSFVAILFLPDEEIAEAPAQATPAA
;
A
#
# COMPACT_ATOMS: atom_id res chain seq x y z
N GLN A 1 -15.71 -16.60 -21.68
CA GLN A 1 -15.73 -16.32 -20.23
C GLN A 1 -14.45 -15.57 -19.94
N PRO A 2 -14.49 -14.28 -19.53
CA PRO A 2 -13.28 -13.59 -19.10
C PRO A 2 -12.77 -14.30 -17.84
N ALA A 3 -11.47 -14.66 -17.85
CA ALA A 3 -10.81 -15.20 -16.69
C ALA A 3 -11.02 -14.22 -15.51
N GLU A 4 -11.71 -14.66 -14.47
CA GLU A 4 -11.90 -13.88 -13.26
C GLU A 4 -10.51 -13.56 -12.70
N VAL A 5 -10.04 -12.34 -12.93
CA VAL A 5 -8.83 -11.81 -12.34
C VAL A 5 -9.07 -11.65 -10.84
N ARG A 6 -8.79 -12.71 -10.09
CA ARG A 6 -8.82 -12.69 -8.62
C ARG A 6 -7.59 -11.95 -8.09
N ILE A 7 -7.53 -10.63 -8.34
CA ILE A 7 -6.61 -9.80 -7.57
C ILE A 7 -7.10 -9.87 -6.12
N ASN A 8 -6.25 -10.37 -5.25
CA ASN A 8 -6.59 -10.48 -3.84
C ASN A 8 -6.36 -9.08 -3.17
N PRO A 9 -7.37 -8.20 -3.08
CA PRO A 9 -7.22 -6.86 -2.51
C PRO A 9 -6.93 -6.91 -0.99
N ARG A 10 -7.00 -8.12 -0.41
CA ARG A 10 -6.82 -8.35 1.02
C ARG A 10 -5.38 -8.16 1.48
N THR A 11 -4.40 -8.51 0.63
CA THR A 11 -2.98 -8.44 1.01
C THR A 11 -2.49 -6.99 1.14
N GLY A 12 -2.87 -6.11 0.22
CA GLY A 12 -2.55 -4.68 0.31
C GLY A 12 -3.13 -4.01 1.56
N SER A 13 -4.36 -4.38 1.94
CA SER A 13 -5.00 -3.85 3.15
C SER A 13 -4.28 -4.29 4.43
N ILE A 14 -3.72 -5.50 4.48
CA ILE A 14 -2.96 -5.99 5.64
C ILE A 14 -1.68 -5.18 5.81
N VAL A 15 -0.89 -5.04 4.73
CA VAL A 15 0.36 -4.26 4.78
C VAL A 15 0.08 -2.81 5.15
N PHE A 16 -0.90 -2.18 4.51
CA PHE A 16 -1.31 -0.81 4.81
C PHE A 16 -1.72 -0.64 6.28
N SER A 17 -2.61 -1.49 6.79
CA SER A 17 -3.10 -1.40 8.16
C SER A 17 -2.01 -1.63 9.20
N ALA A 18 -1.19 -2.66 9.01
CA ALA A 18 -0.13 -3.00 9.94
C ALA A 18 0.96 -1.91 9.98
N THR A 19 1.37 -1.38 8.83
CA THR A 19 2.38 -0.32 8.77
C THR A 19 1.84 1.01 9.28
N THR A 20 0.62 1.39 8.91
CA THR A 20 0.02 2.67 9.34
C THR A 20 -0.19 2.71 10.85
N ASN A 21 -0.71 1.63 11.44
CA ASN A 21 -0.96 1.59 12.88
C ASN A 21 0.28 1.19 13.69
N GLY A 22 1.20 0.41 13.11
CA GLY A 22 2.41 -0.05 13.78
C GLY A 22 3.56 0.94 13.80
N ASN A 23 3.62 1.90 12.87
CA ASN A 23 4.75 2.83 12.74
C ASN A 23 5.00 3.66 14.00
N GLY A 24 3.95 4.07 14.70
CA GLY A 24 4.09 4.85 15.93
C GLY A 24 4.89 4.11 17.00
N GLU A 25 4.52 2.87 17.27
CA GLU A 25 5.20 2.04 18.26
C GLU A 25 6.57 1.56 17.77
N LEU A 26 6.72 1.28 16.47
CA LEU A 26 7.99 0.91 15.84
C LEU A 26 9.04 2.02 16.04
N ILE A 27 8.69 3.26 15.68
CA ILE A 27 9.60 4.41 15.83
C ILE A 27 9.91 4.64 17.32
N ARG A 28 8.90 4.61 18.17
CA ARG A 28 9.08 4.78 19.62
C ARG A 28 10.00 3.72 20.21
N GLU A 29 9.89 2.44 19.79
CA GLU A 29 10.76 1.38 20.28
C GLU A 29 12.20 1.54 19.78
N ARG A 30 12.37 1.80 18.47
CA ARG A 30 13.69 1.82 17.81
C ARG A 30 14.46 3.13 17.99
N PHE A 31 13.80 4.20 18.50
CA PHE A 31 14.41 5.48 18.83
C PHE A 31 14.59 5.69 20.32
N ARG A 32 14.37 4.68 21.15
CA ARG A 32 14.66 4.78 22.59
C ARG A 32 16.11 5.19 22.81
N GLY A 33 16.31 6.25 23.64
CA GLY A 33 17.63 6.84 23.89
C GLY A 33 18.15 7.81 22.84
N VAL A 34 17.44 7.98 21.71
CA VAL A 34 17.79 8.96 20.65
C VAL A 34 16.78 10.10 20.63
N VAL A 35 15.49 9.77 20.63
CA VAL A 35 14.38 10.72 20.65
C VAL A 35 13.35 10.24 21.67
N GLU A 36 13.22 10.98 22.78
CA GLU A 36 12.31 10.61 23.87
C GLU A 36 11.08 11.52 23.96
N SER A 37 11.13 12.70 23.33
CA SER A 37 10.02 13.64 23.41
C SER A 37 8.84 13.17 22.54
N PRO A 38 7.61 13.09 23.10
CA PRO A 38 6.42 12.71 22.33
C PRO A 38 6.15 13.64 21.15
N GLN A 39 6.50 14.93 21.29
CA GLN A 39 6.33 15.91 20.23
C GLN A 39 7.23 15.61 19.04
N ALA A 40 8.51 15.28 19.27
CA ALA A 40 9.43 14.95 18.19
C ALA A 40 9.02 13.66 17.47
N LEU A 41 8.58 12.64 18.21
CA LEU A 41 8.02 11.42 17.61
C LEU A 41 6.78 11.71 16.76
N GLY A 42 5.90 12.62 17.24
CA GLY A 42 4.73 13.08 16.48
C GLY A 42 5.11 13.79 15.18
N VAL A 43 6.12 14.67 15.21
CA VAL A 43 6.62 15.35 14.01
C VAL A 43 7.24 14.35 13.02
N MET A 44 7.99 13.37 13.51
CA MET A 44 8.55 12.31 12.66
C MET A 44 7.43 11.51 11.93
N LEU A 45 6.42 11.10 12.66
CA LEU A 45 5.26 10.41 12.08
C LEU A 45 4.50 11.30 11.08
N PHE A 46 4.24 12.55 11.45
CA PHE A 46 3.60 13.51 10.56
C PHE A 46 4.36 13.64 9.24
N THR A 47 5.68 13.76 9.30
CA THR A 47 6.52 13.89 8.09
C THR A 47 6.42 12.64 7.20
N ILE A 48 6.47 11.44 7.81
CA ILE A 48 6.31 10.17 7.07
C ILE A 48 4.96 10.17 6.33
N PHE A 49 3.86 10.43 7.04
CA PHE A 49 2.52 10.38 6.44
C PHE A 49 2.28 11.51 5.43
N MET A 50 2.82 12.70 5.66
CA MET A 50 2.75 13.81 4.72
C MET A 50 3.44 13.45 3.40
N LEU A 51 4.67 12.96 3.45
CA LEU A 51 5.41 12.54 2.26
C LEU A 51 4.71 11.36 1.55
N ALA A 52 4.22 10.38 2.31
CA ALA A 52 3.47 9.24 1.77
C ALA A 52 2.18 9.68 1.06
N SER A 53 1.47 10.68 1.60
CA SER A 53 0.27 11.23 0.98
C SER A 53 0.58 11.94 -0.35
N LEU A 54 1.72 12.64 -0.45
CA LEU A 54 2.15 13.25 -1.71
C LEU A 54 2.46 12.18 -2.77
N ALA A 55 2.98 11.03 -2.39
CA ALA A 55 3.21 9.91 -3.31
C ALA A 55 1.91 9.44 -4.00
N GLN A 56 0.76 9.46 -3.31
CA GLN A 56 -0.53 9.13 -3.91
C GLN A 56 -0.89 10.04 -5.08
N LEU A 57 -0.62 11.35 -4.96
CA LEU A 57 -0.89 12.31 -6.03
C LEU A 57 0.00 12.05 -7.25
N VAL A 58 1.27 11.71 -7.02
CA VAL A 58 2.19 11.37 -8.10
C VAL A 58 1.76 10.07 -8.79
N VAL A 59 1.49 9.02 -8.02
CA VAL A 59 1.05 7.73 -8.57
C VAL A 59 -0.30 7.86 -9.26
N GLY A 60 -1.25 8.63 -8.73
CA GLY A 60 -2.53 8.90 -9.39
C GLY A 60 -2.33 9.48 -10.81
N LYS A 61 -1.50 10.52 -10.95
CA LYS A 61 -1.16 11.11 -12.26
C LYS A 61 -0.44 10.12 -13.20
N LEU A 62 0.36 9.21 -12.67
CA LEU A 62 1.01 8.18 -13.49
C LEU A 62 -0.01 7.16 -14.01
N LEU A 63 -0.97 6.77 -13.18
CA LEU A 63 -2.03 5.81 -13.54
C LEU A 63 -2.95 6.35 -14.65
N ASP A 64 -3.09 7.69 -14.76
CA ASP A 64 -3.83 8.32 -15.85
C ASP A 64 -3.10 8.23 -17.22
N ARG A 65 -1.78 8.00 -17.21
CA ARG A 65 -0.94 8.05 -18.42
C ARG A 65 -0.35 6.71 -18.83
N TYR A 66 -0.22 5.78 -17.90
CA TYR A 66 0.49 4.52 -18.12
C TYR A 66 -0.37 3.31 -17.74
N PRO A 67 -0.15 2.14 -18.34
CA PRO A 67 -0.83 0.91 -17.98
C PRO A 67 -0.67 0.59 -16.49
N LEU A 68 -1.76 0.18 -15.85
CA LEU A 68 -1.84 -0.12 -14.42
C LEU A 68 -0.71 -1.05 -13.95
N LYS A 69 -0.45 -2.13 -14.70
CA LYS A 69 0.57 -3.13 -14.35
C LYS A 69 1.97 -2.53 -14.32
N LYS A 70 2.33 -1.64 -15.27
CA LYS A 70 3.66 -1.03 -15.35
C LYS A 70 3.98 -0.11 -14.17
N ILE A 71 2.96 0.50 -13.57
CA ILE A 71 3.12 1.36 -12.39
C ILE A 71 3.09 0.55 -11.11
N TYR A 72 2.24 -0.46 -11.03
CA TYR A 72 2.03 -1.20 -9.78
C TYR A 72 3.14 -2.20 -9.46
N LEU A 73 3.73 -2.84 -10.49
CA LEU A 73 4.83 -3.78 -10.30
C LEU A 73 6.04 -3.18 -9.58
N PRO A 74 6.62 -2.03 -10.02
CA PRO A 74 7.73 -1.41 -9.31
C PRO A 74 7.35 -0.95 -7.90
N ILE A 75 6.10 -0.54 -7.67
CA ILE A 75 5.62 -0.16 -6.34
C ILE A 75 5.70 -1.37 -5.39
N LEU A 76 5.16 -2.51 -5.78
CA LEU A 76 5.22 -3.73 -4.96
C LEU A 76 6.63 -4.28 -4.83
N PHE A 77 7.42 -4.23 -5.91
CA PHE A 77 8.82 -4.66 -5.88
C PHE A 77 9.63 -3.88 -4.85
N MET A 78 9.48 -2.54 -4.80
CA MET A 78 10.22 -1.69 -3.88
C MET A 78 9.74 -1.82 -2.42
N GLN A 79 8.49 -2.19 -2.19
CA GLN A 79 8.00 -2.44 -0.82
C GLN A 79 8.78 -3.55 -0.12
N VAL A 80 9.12 -4.64 -0.83
CA VAL A 80 9.76 -5.81 -0.23
C VAL A 80 11.14 -5.48 0.35
N PRO A 81 12.12 -4.96 -0.43
CA PRO A 81 13.44 -4.65 0.10
C PRO A 81 13.41 -3.55 1.17
N LEU A 82 12.50 -2.57 1.05
CA LEU A 82 12.40 -1.50 2.04
C LEU A 82 11.83 -1.99 3.38
N LEU A 83 10.86 -2.91 3.37
CA LEU A 83 10.36 -3.54 4.59
C LEU A 83 11.43 -4.44 5.23
N LEU A 84 12.19 -5.19 4.42
CA LEU A 84 13.32 -5.98 4.91
C LEU A 84 14.43 -5.09 5.47
N LEU A 85 14.76 -3.99 4.81
CA LEU A 85 15.71 -3.01 5.32
C LEU A 85 15.25 -2.43 6.65
N ALA A 86 13.97 -2.02 6.76
CA ALA A 86 13.38 -1.52 7.99
C ALA A 86 13.42 -2.54 9.12
N SER A 87 13.25 -3.84 8.82
CA SER A 87 13.29 -4.91 9.82
C SER A 87 14.64 -5.03 10.53
N GLN A 88 15.73 -4.72 9.84
CA GLN A 88 17.12 -4.79 10.32
C GLN A 88 17.66 -3.45 10.83
N SER A 89 16.97 -2.33 10.55
CA SER A 89 17.47 -0.99 10.79
C SER A 89 17.05 -0.44 12.15
N TYR A 90 17.86 0.50 12.66
CA TYR A 90 17.61 1.26 13.89
C TYR A 90 17.88 2.76 13.66
N GLY A 91 17.32 3.60 14.51
CA GLY A 91 17.57 5.04 14.49
C GLY A 91 17.22 5.67 13.13
N TRP A 92 18.06 6.56 12.65
CA TRP A 92 17.81 7.33 11.44
C TRP A 92 17.70 6.48 10.16
N MET A 93 18.41 5.35 10.10
CA MET A 93 18.30 4.44 8.96
C MET A 93 16.92 3.78 8.88
N LEU A 94 16.36 3.42 10.04
CA LEU A 94 14.96 2.97 10.10
C LEU A 94 14.01 4.06 9.62
N TYR A 95 14.25 5.32 10.01
CA TYR A 95 13.38 6.43 9.63
C TYR A 95 13.34 6.63 8.11
N VAL A 96 14.51 6.62 7.46
CA VAL A 96 14.60 6.69 5.99
C VAL A 96 13.90 5.50 5.32
N ALA A 97 14.12 4.29 5.84
CA ALA A 97 13.45 3.09 5.35
C ALA A 97 11.92 3.18 5.55
N ALA A 98 11.47 3.74 6.69
CA ALA A 98 10.05 3.94 6.99
C ALA A 98 9.40 4.94 6.04
N VAL A 99 10.04 6.07 5.76
CA VAL A 99 9.59 6.99 4.72
C VAL A 99 9.50 6.27 3.38
N GLY A 100 10.54 5.52 3.01
CA GLY A 100 10.61 4.78 1.75
C GLY A 100 9.45 3.79 1.58
N TYR A 101 9.29 2.84 2.50
CA TYR A 101 8.22 1.85 2.32
C TYR A 101 6.82 2.47 2.42
N MET A 102 6.63 3.52 3.23
CA MET A 102 5.34 4.21 3.32
C MET A 102 4.96 4.95 2.04
N LEU A 103 5.92 5.54 1.32
CA LEU A 103 5.68 6.10 -0.02
C LEU A 103 5.06 5.06 -0.96
N PHE A 104 5.60 3.84 -0.97
CA PHE A 104 5.10 2.77 -1.83
C PHE A 104 3.81 2.13 -1.31
N VAL A 105 3.64 2.00 0.01
CA VAL A 105 2.38 1.51 0.61
C VAL A 105 1.22 2.45 0.28
N PHE A 106 1.40 3.75 0.44
CA PHE A 106 0.38 4.74 0.09
C PHE A 106 0.21 4.88 -1.43
N GLY A 107 1.30 4.78 -2.20
CA GLY A 107 1.24 4.76 -3.65
C GLY A 107 0.44 3.59 -4.25
N ALA A 108 0.27 2.50 -3.51
CA ALA A 108 -0.54 1.37 -3.94
C ALA A 108 -2.07 1.63 -3.84
N ILE A 109 -2.52 2.63 -3.07
CA ILE A 109 -3.95 2.91 -2.85
C ILE A 109 -4.66 3.34 -4.15
N PRO A 110 -4.16 4.35 -4.91
CA PRO A 110 -4.81 4.79 -6.15
C PRO A 110 -4.96 3.68 -7.20
N PHE A 111 -4.06 2.70 -7.18
CA PHE A 111 -4.14 1.55 -8.07
C PHE A 111 -5.46 0.77 -7.89
N THR A 112 -5.84 0.46 -6.65
CA THR A 112 -7.06 -0.31 -6.39
C THR A 112 -8.31 0.47 -6.79
N ASP A 113 -8.31 1.80 -6.59
CA ASP A 113 -9.41 2.66 -7.01
C ASP A 113 -9.52 2.73 -8.53
N SER A 114 -8.40 2.88 -9.22
CA SER A 114 -8.33 2.87 -10.70
C SER A 114 -8.80 1.55 -11.29
N MET A 115 -8.49 0.41 -10.65
CA MET A 115 -8.99 -0.91 -11.05
C MET A 115 -10.52 -0.98 -10.99
N ILE A 116 -11.13 -0.47 -9.92
CA ILE A 116 -12.60 -0.44 -9.78
C ILE A 116 -13.23 0.42 -10.88
N VAL A 117 -12.66 1.59 -11.13
CA VAL A 117 -13.16 2.51 -12.16
C VAL A 117 -13.07 1.89 -13.55
N LYS A 118 -11.98 1.18 -13.85
CA LYS A 118 -11.69 0.65 -15.19
C LYS A 118 -12.45 -0.63 -15.52
N TYR A 119 -12.64 -1.53 -14.55
CA TYR A 119 -13.17 -2.88 -14.81
C TYR A 119 -14.59 -3.10 -14.30
N ILE A 120 -15.17 -2.15 -13.58
CA ILE A 120 -16.51 -2.30 -13.02
C ILE A 120 -17.47 -1.31 -13.68
N ASP A 121 -18.61 -1.83 -14.17
CA ASP A 121 -19.69 -1.05 -14.75
C ASP A 121 -20.19 0.02 -13.74
N ASP A 122 -20.47 1.23 -14.23
CA ASP A 122 -20.93 2.38 -13.45
C ASP A 122 -22.07 2.04 -12.49
N ARG A 123 -22.97 1.17 -12.94
CA ARG A 123 -24.15 0.74 -12.17
C ARG A 123 -23.80 -0.05 -10.91
N MET A 124 -22.66 -0.75 -10.90
CA MET A 124 -22.19 -1.57 -9.79
C MET A 124 -21.03 -0.96 -9.00
N ARG A 125 -20.43 0.10 -9.51
CA ARG A 125 -19.21 0.72 -8.96
C ARG A 125 -19.35 1.09 -7.49
N SER A 126 -20.43 1.77 -7.11
CA SER A 126 -20.67 2.17 -5.70
C SER A 126 -20.84 0.96 -4.78
N ARG A 127 -21.53 -0.09 -5.24
CA ARG A 127 -21.73 -1.32 -4.46
C ARG A 127 -20.41 -2.05 -4.24
N VAL A 128 -19.58 -2.19 -5.26
CA VAL A 128 -18.27 -2.85 -5.17
C VAL A 128 -17.32 -2.04 -4.30
N THR A 129 -17.30 -0.71 -4.43
CA THR A 129 -16.51 0.17 -3.57
C THR A 129 -16.96 0.05 -2.10
N GLY A 130 -18.25 0.04 -1.83
CA GLY A 130 -18.78 -0.17 -0.48
C GLY A 130 -18.40 -1.52 0.12
N MET A 131 -18.52 -2.61 -0.65
CA MET A 131 -18.07 -3.94 -0.23
C MET A 131 -16.57 -3.99 0.05
N ARG A 132 -15.76 -3.37 -0.81
CA ARG A 132 -14.30 -3.27 -0.62
C ARG A 132 -13.97 -2.54 0.68
N LEU A 133 -14.63 -1.39 0.94
CA LEU A 133 -14.42 -0.62 2.17
C LEU A 133 -14.82 -1.42 3.40
N ALA A 134 -15.99 -2.10 3.38
CA ALA A 134 -16.44 -2.92 4.50
C ALA A 134 -15.46 -4.06 4.82
N VAL A 135 -15.00 -4.80 3.79
CA VAL A 135 -14.00 -5.86 3.96
C VAL A 135 -12.65 -5.29 4.41
N GLY A 136 -12.22 -4.16 3.82
CA GLY A 136 -10.98 -3.49 4.17
C GLY A 136 -10.96 -3.03 5.62
N LEU A 137 -12.02 -2.38 6.11
CA LEU A 137 -12.16 -1.94 7.50
C LEU A 137 -12.23 -3.12 8.46
N GLY A 138 -12.97 -4.18 8.14
CA GLY A 138 -13.03 -5.39 8.95
C GLY A 138 -11.66 -6.06 9.08
N LEU A 139 -10.93 -6.19 7.97
CA LEU A 139 -9.58 -6.75 7.98
C LEU A 139 -8.59 -5.85 8.73
N SER A 140 -8.70 -4.52 8.57
CA SER A 140 -7.90 -3.55 9.31
C SER A 140 -8.12 -3.66 10.81
N SER A 141 -9.36 -3.79 11.25
CA SER A 141 -9.68 -3.98 12.68
C SER A 141 -9.06 -5.26 13.23
N LEU A 142 -9.09 -6.35 12.47
CA LEU A 142 -8.45 -7.61 12.85
C LEU A 142 -6.92 -7.47 12.95
N VAL A 143 -6.29 -6.80 11.97
CA VAL A 143 -4.85 -6.52 11.98
C VAL A 143 -4.47 -5.70 13.20
N VAL A 144 -5.21 -4.63 13.50
CA VAL A 144 -4.95 -3.80 14.68
C VAL A 144 -5.12 -4.58 15.98
N ALA A 145 -6.15 -5.40 16.10
CA ALA A 145 -6.39 -6.24 17.29
C ALA A 145 -5.26 -7.26 17.53
N THR A 146 -4.67 -7.78 16.45
CA THR A 146 -3.59 -8.77 16.53
C THR A 146 -2.19 -8.15 16.59
N LEU A 147 -2.03 -6.88 16.19
CA LEU A 147 -0.75 -6.18 16.11
C LEU A 147 -0.02 -6.18 17.47
N GLY A 148 -0.69 -5.74 18.53
CA GLY A 148 -0.12 -5.68 19.87
C GLY A 148 0.37 -7.05 20.41
N PRO A 149 -0.46 -8.09 20.41
CA PRO A 149 -0.04 -9.44 20.77
C PRO A 149 1.10 -9.97 19.90
N SER A 150 1.05 -9.76 18.59
CA SER A 150 2.09 -10.23 17.65
C SER A 150 3.44 -9.56 17.90
N VAL A 151 3.46 -8.25 18.13
CA VAL A 151 4.69 -7.52 18.45
C VAL A 151 5.27 -7.95 19.81
N LYS A 152 4.42 -8.17 20.82
CA LYS A 152 4.85 -8.65 22.12
C LYS A 152 5.45 -10.06 22.05
N ALA A 153 4.91 -10.93 21.21
CA ALA A 153 5.35 -12.33 21.09
C ALA A 153 6.60 -12.47 20.21
N ALA A 154 6.68 -11.76 19.09
CA ALA A 154 7.68 -11.98 18.03
C ALA A 154 8.54 -10.76 17.71
N GLY A 155 8.23 -9.57 18.22
CA GLY A 155 8.91 -8.30 17.96
C GLY A 155 8.60 -7.68 16.61
N PHE A 156 8.97 -6.42 16.44
CA PHE A 156 8.76 -5.68 15.19
C PHE A 156 9.56 -6.23 14.00
N THR A 157 10.74 -6.80 14.24
CA THR A 157 11.54 -7.43 13.18
C THR A 157 10.75 -8.52 12.46
N THR A 158 10.18 -9.45 13.23
CA THR A 158 9.38 -10.57 12.68
C THR A 158 8.12 -10.06 11.98
N LEU A 159 7.46 -9.04 12.54
CA LEU A 159 6.30 -8.42 11.92
C LEU A 159 6.65 -7.82 10.54
N LEU A 160 7.72 -7.04 10.45
CA LEU A 160 8.14 -6.42 9.19
C LEU A 160 8.57 -7.46 8.14
N ILE A 161 9.23 -8.55 8.55
CA ILE A 161 9.56 -9.67 7.65
C ILE A 161 8.29 -10.36 7.16
N ALA A 162 7.31 -10.59 8.03
CA ALA A 162 6.03 -11.17 7.63
C ALA A 162 5.29 -10.26 6.63
N LEU A 163 5.29 -8.95 6.85
CA LEU A 163 4.70 -7.98 5.92
C LEU A 163 5.45 -7.93 4.58
N ALA A 164 6.78 -8.05 4.58
CA ALA A 164 7.57 -8.20 3.36
C ALA A 164 7.19 -9.47 2.59
N GLY A 165 6.94 -10.59 3.29
CA GLY A 165 6.42 -11.82 2.69
C GLY A 165 5.05 -11.64 2.05
N VAL A 166 4.13 -10.95 2.72
CA VAL A 166 2.81 -10.61 2.17
C VAL A 166 2.93 -9.72 0.93
N ALA A 167 3.82 -8.72 0.96
CA ALA A 167 4.09 -7.86 -0.20
C ALA A 167 4.70 -8.65 -1.36
N ALA A 168 5.63 -9.57 -1.09
CA ALA A 168 6.23 -10.45 -2.10
C ALA A 168 5.19 -11.38 -2.74
N CYS A 169 4.28 -11.97 -1.95
CA CYS A 169 3.16 -12.75 -2.48
C CYS A 169 2.25 -11.91 -3.38
N SER A 170 1.99 -10.66 -3.01
CA SER A 170 1.22 -9.73 -3.84
C SER A 170 1.93 -9.41 -5.15
N PHE A 171 3.24 -9.18 -5.11
CA PHE A 171 4.07 -8.94 -6.28
C PHE A 171 4.02 -10.12 -7.25
N VAL A 172 4.24 -11.35 -6.74
CA VAL A 172 4.16 -12.57 -7.54
C VAL A 172 2.76 -12.75 -8.16
N ALA A 173 1.70 -12.51 -7.41
CA ALA A 173 0.34 -12.61 -7.92
C ALA A 173 0.07 -11.64 -9.09
N ILE A 174 0.63 -10.43 -9.05
CA ILE A 174 0.48 -9.42 -10.12
C ILE A 174 1.32 -9.77 -11.36
N LEU A 175 2.45 -10.45 -11.20
CA LEU A 175 3.25 -10.91 -12.36
C LEU A 175 2.44 -11.82 -13.28
N PHE A 176 1.56 -12.65 -12.73
CA PHE A 176 0.68 -13.55 -13.50
C PHE A 176 -0.56 -12.86 -14.08
N LEU A 177 -0.76 -11.56 -13.86
CA LEU A 177 -1.83 -10.83 -14.51
C LEU A 177 -1.52 -10.67 -16.02
N PRO A 178 -2.51 -10.86 -16.91
CA PRO A 178 -2.37 -10.56 -18.33
C PRO A 178 -1.96 -9.09 -18.52
N ASP A 179 -1.11 -8.85 -19.52
CA ASP A 179 -0.77 -7.48 -19.90
C ASP A 179 -2.00 -6.79 -20.49
N GLU A 180 -2.31 -5.60 -20.01
CA GLU A 180 -3.36 -4.77 -20.59
C GLU A 180 -2.85 -4.23 -21.92
N GLU A 181 -3.42 -4.70 -23.04
CA GLU A 181 -3.41 -3.92 -24.26
C GLU A 181 -4.13 -2.62 -23.98
N ILE A 182 -3.48 -1.50 -24.30
CA ILE A 182 -4.12 -0.18 -24.24
C ILE A 182 -5.30 -0.27 -25.21
N ALA A 183 -6.52 -0.45 -24.69
CA ALA A 183 -7.70 -0.23 -25.49
C ALA A 183 -7.64 1.25 -25.90
N GLU A 184 -7.35 1.49 -27.17
CA GLU A 184 -7.41 2.82 -27.78
C GLU A 184 -8.74 3.43 -27.35
N ALA A 185 -8.67 4.58 -26.69
CA ALA A 185 -9.86 5.34 -26.35
C ALA A 185 -10.67 5.46 -27.66
N PRO A 186 -11.96 5.10 -27.66
CA PRO A 186 -12.77 5.26 -28.87
C PRO A 186 -12.64 6.70 -29.29
N ALA A 187 -12.13 6.91 -30.50
CA ALA A 187 -11.99 8.23 -31.11
C ALA A 187 -13.28 9.00 -30.88
N GLN A 188 -13.17 10.12 -30.17
CA GLN A 188 -14.29 11.02 -29.94
C GLN A 188 -14.94 11.26 -31.30
N ALA A 189 -16.15 10.75 -31.46
CA ALA A 189 -16.94 11.03 -32.65
C ALA A 189 -17.03 12.56 -32.78
N THR A 190 -16.39 13.08 -33.80
CA THR A 190 -16.49 14.48 -34.20
C THR A 190 -17.98 14.81 -34.33
N PRO A 191 -18.52 15.79 -33.62
CA PRO A 191 -19.91 16.19 -33.88
C PRO A 191 -20.02 16.65 -35.31
N ALA A 192 -20.85 15.95 -36.08
CA ALA A 192 -21.21 16.38 -37.43
C ALA A 192 -21.86 17.75 -37.35
N ALA A 193 -21.34 18.70 -38.15
CA ALA A 193 -21.84 20.04 -38.31
C ALA A 193 -23.21 20.05 -38.98
#